data_314c2e6dac190fb58d349cf4355d18a4
#
_entry.id   314c2e6dac190fb58d349cf4355d18a4
#
_cell.length_a   1.000
_cell.length_b   1.000
_cell.length_c   1.000
_cell.angle_alpha   90.00
_cell.angle_beta   90.00
_cell.angle_gamma   90.00
#
_symmetry.space_group_name_H-M   'P 1'
#
loop_
_entity.id
_entity.type
_entity.pdbx_description
1 polymer ?
#
loop_
_entity_poly.entity_id
_entity_poly.type
_entity_poly.pdbx_seq_one_letter_code
_entity_poly.pdbx_strand_id
1 'polypeptide(L)'
;MVTYNYSENEDGIKVLPNNRLPIERKEIDATNLVDLNTNDNTIKFNEIGYYKISFIVSAYTQATDIEFNPHRDFVSLGFKMINTDNIYIGASEWIYDETATQIMAHGIISIENPNNVYALFNVGNYTIFLNTLDLNDINSNSYFTNSLITIIIEYLGKQEI
;
A
#
# COMPACT_ATOMS: atom_id res chain seq x y z
N MET A 1 -8.12 7.78 -5.71
CA MET A 1 -6.69 7.68 -5.33
C MET A 1 -6.57 7.91 -3.84
N VAL A 2 -5.84 7.07 -3.16
CA VAL A 2 -5.61 7.19 -1.71
C VAL A 2 -4.13 7.43 -1.51
N THR A 3 -3.78 8.51 -0.86
CA THR A 3 -2.38 8.91 -0.65
C THR A 3 -2.06 9.11 0.82
N TYR A 4 -0.83 8.78 1.19
CA TYR A 4 -0.27 9.04 2.51
C TYR A 4 0.79 10.12 2.42
N ASN A 5 0.61 11.21 3.16
CA ASN A 5 1.61 12.27 3.31
C ASN A 5 2.13 12.23 4.73
N TYR A 6 3.42 12.02 4.88
CA TYR A 6 4.08 12.01 6.18
C TYR A 6 4.88 13.29 6.41
N SER A 7 4.75 13.85 7.59
CA SER A 7 5.62 14.91 8.10
C SER A 7 6.20 14.48 9.46
N GLU A 8 7.50 14.54 9.59
CA GLU A 8 8.21 14.74 10.86
C GLU A 8 8.77 13.55 11.66
N ASN A 9 9.22 12.43 11.08
CA ASN A 9 10.16 11.58 11.81
C ASN A 9 11.33 11.16 10.91
N GLU A 10 12.54 11.35 11.39
CA GLU A 10 13.79 11.04 10.68
C GLU A 10 13.94 9.54 10.31
N ASP A 11 13.14 8.66 10.94
CA ASP A 11 13.28 7.21 10.80
C ASP A 11 12.27 6.58 9.81
N GLY A 12 11.37 7.36 9.19
CA GLY A 12 10.32 6.83 8.34
C GLY A 12 9.23 6.05 9.10
N ILE A 13 8.20 5.62 8.38
CA ILE A 13 7.14 4.80 8.96
C ILE A 13 7.53 3.33 8.91
N LYS A 14 7.59 2.73 10.08
CA LYS A 14 7.91 1.32 10.25
C LYS A 14 6.67 0.45 10.13
N VAL A 15 6.68 -0.52 9.21
CA VAL A 15 5.60 -1.50 9.04
C VAL A 15 6.13 -2.91 9.27
N LEU A 16 5.73 -3.50 10.37
CA LEU A 16 6.13 -4.86 10.74
C LEU A 16 5.51 -5.91 9.82
N PRO A 17 6.08 -7.13 9.74
CA PRO A 17 5.45 -8.26 9.07
C PRO A 17 3.99 -8.45 9.50
N ASN A 18 3.13 -8.76 8.55
CA ASN A 18 1.68 -8.94 8.73
C ASN A 18 0.91 -7.70 9.21
N ASN A 19 1.54 -6.54 9.29
CA ASN A 19 0.85 -5.30 9.59
C ASN A 19 0.34 -4.61 8.33
N ARG A 20 -0.72 -3.83 8.52
CA ARG A 20 -1.32 -3.00 7.46
C ARG A 20 -0.45 -1.79 7.19
N LEU A 21 -0.37 -1.42 5.92
CA LEU A 21 0.22 -0.16 5.53
C LEU A 21 -0.74 0.98 5.88
N PRO A 22 -0.21 2.12 6.34
CA PRO A 22 -1.04 3.26 6.72
C PRO A 22 -1.68 3.92 5.49
N ILE A 23 -2.91 4.35 5.64
CA ILE A 23 -3.67 5.08 4.62
C ILE A 23 -4.31 6.30 5.29
N GLU A 24 -3.94 7.51 4.88
CA GLU A 24 -4.37 8.73 5.57
C GLU A 24 -5.60 9.39 4.98
N ARG A 25 -5.74 9.41 3.66
CA ARG A 25 -6.84 10.13 3.05
C ARG A 25 -7.27 9.56 1.69
N LYS A 26 -8.49 9.87 1.36
CA LYS A 26 -9.11 9.64 0.07
C LYS A 26 -9.13 10.95 -0.72
N GLU A 27 -8.50 10.99 -1.88
CA GLU A 27 -8.41 12.23 -2.65
C GLU A 27 -9.55 12.43 -3.64
N ILE A 28 -9.99 11.37 -4.31
CA ILE A 28 -11.05 11.44 -5.30
C ILE A 28 -11.97 10.23 -5.16
N ASP A 29 -13.23 10.49 -4.86
CA ASP A 29 -14.29 9.50 -5.01
C ASP A 29 -15.54 10.19 -5.53
N ALA A 30 -15.71 10.17 -6.84
CA ALA A 30 -16.86 10.77 -7.50
C ALA A 30 -18.18 10.00 -7.25
N THR A 31 -18.12 8.78 -6.66
CA THR A 31 -19.22 7.83 -6.73
C THR A 31 -19.58 7.16 -5.41
N ASN A 32 -18.88 7.42 -4.31
CA ASN A 32 -19.03 6.72 -3.02
C ASN A 32 -18.94 5.19 -3.11
N LEU A 33 -18.16 4.68 -4.06
CA LEU A 33 -18.01 3.23 -4.25
C LEU A 33 -17.10 2.58 -3.22
N VAL A 34 -16.31 3.40 -2.52
CA VAL A 34 -15.29 2.92 -1.59
C VAL A 34 -15.31 3.77 -0.33
N ASP A 35 -15.39 3.13 0.82
CA ASP A 35 -15.19 3.74 2.13
C ASP A 35 -13.78 3.45 2.64
N LEU A 36 -13.11 4.50 3.09
CA LEU A 36 -11.79 4.43 3.69
C LEU A 36 -11.88 4.69 5.20
N ASN A 37 -11.42 3.74 6.00
CA ASN A 37 -11.22 3.94 7.43
C ASN A 37 -9.73 4.18 7.72
N THR A 38 -9.37 5.43 7.94
CA THR A 38 -7.98 5.84 8.20
C THR A 38 -7.48 5.43 9.59
N ASN A 39 -8.37 5.20 10.56
CA ASN A 39 -7.98 4.75 11.90
C ASN A 39 -7.50 3.29 11.87
N ASP A 40 -8.12 2.47 11.04
CA ASP A 40 -7.82 1.05 10.91
C ASP A 40 -7.01 0.71 9.66
N ASN A 41 -6.74 1.70 8.81
CA ASN A 41 -6.08 1.51 7.51
C ASN A 41 -6.79 0.48 6.63
N THR A 42 -8.12 0.62 6.49
CA THR A 42 -8.94 -0.35 5.79
C THR A 42 -9.80 0.27 4.71
N ILE A 43 -10.12 -0.56 3.74
CA ILE A 43 -10.91 -0.22 2.56
C ILE A 43 -12.13 -1.14 2.51
N LYS A 44 -13.31 -0.55 2.33
CA LYS A 44 -14.56 -1.26 2.13
C LYS A 44 -15.17 -0.83 0.79
N PHE A 45 -15.66 -1.81 0.03
CA PHE A 45 -16.35 -1.56 -1.23
C PHE A 45 -17.85 -1.54 -0.99
N ASN A 46 -18.55 -0.54 -1.52
CA ASN A 46 -19.98 -0.35 -1.29
C ASN A 46 -20.85 -1.01 -2.36
N GLU A 47 -20.26 -1.37 -3.50
CA GLU A 47 -20.97 -2.02 -4.61
C GLU A 47 -20.35 -3.40 -4.91
N ILE A 48 -21.22 -4.35 -5.26
CA ILE A 48 -20.80 -5.64 -5.82
C ILE A 48 -20.35 -5.43 -7.26
N GLY A 49 -19.26 -6.10 -7.65
CA GLY A 49 -18.76 -6.03 -9.02
C GLY A 49 -17.26 -6.23 -9.12
N TYR A 50 -16.72 -5.89 -10.27
CA TYR A 50 -15.30 -5.99 -10.56
C TYR A 50 -14.61 -4.65 -10.33
N TYR A 51 -13.46 -4.72 -9.68
CA TYR A 51 -12.63 -3.56 -9.40
C TYR A 51 -11.21 -3.82 -9.87
N LYS A 52 -10.67 -2.89 -10.62
CA LYS A 52 -9.25 -2.84 -10.88
C LYS A 52 -8.59 -2.09 -9.75
N ILE A 53 -7.59 -2.71 -9.16
CA ILE A 53 -6.81 -2.13 -8.07
C ILE A 53 -5.36 -2.10 -8.50
N SER A 54 -4.73 -0.95 -8.29
CA SER A 54 -3.30 -0.78 -8.47
C SER A 54 -2.73 -0.13 -7.24
N PHE A 55 -1.56 -0.56 -6.79
CA PHE A 55 -0.85 0.13 -5.74
C PHE A 55 0.61 0.38 -6.10
N ILE A 56 1.14 1.46 -5.59
CA ILE A 56 2.55 1.85 -5.68
C ILE A 56 2.98 2.22 -4.27
N VAL A 57 4.05 1.60 -3.80
CA VAL A 57 4.61 1.85 -2.47
C VAL A 57 6.10 2.07 -2.59
N SER A 58 6.58 3.17 -2.02
CA SER A 58 8.02 3.44 -1.87
C SER A 58 8.49 2.95 -0.50
N ALA A 59 9.33 1.94 -0.47
CA ALA A 59 9.77 1.31 0.76
C ALA A 59 11.25 0.88 0.68
N TYR A 60 11.85 0.67 1.85
CA TYR A 60 13.19 0.08 2.02
C TYR A 60 13.22 -0.81 3.25
N THR A 61 14.28 -1.61 3.38
CA THR A 61 14.62 -2.34 4.60
C THR A 61 15.92 -1.79 5.15
N GLN A 62 16.12 -1.87 6.47
CA GLN A 62 17.40 -1.51 7.07
C GLN A 62 18.29 -2.75 7.17
N ALA A 63 19.57 -2.59 6.84
CA ALA A 63 20.59 -3.63 6.90
C ALA A 63 20.87 -4.17 8.32
N THR A 64 20.29 -3.58 9.35
CA THR A 64 20.37 -4.02 10.74
C THR A 64 19.57 -5.28 11.05
N ASP A 65 18.69 -5.72 10.16
CA ASP A 65 18.14 -7.07 10.23
C ASP A 65 19.23 -8.05 9.80
N ILE A 66 20.00 -8.50 10.80
CA ILE A 66 21.20 -9.39 10.67
C ILE A 66 20.91 -10.66 9.84
N GLU A 67 19.66 -10.98 9.63
CA GLU A 67 19.22 -12.14 8.88
C GLU A 67 18.80 -11.84 7.44
N PHE A 68 18.70 -10.57 7.04
CA PHE A 68 18.31 -10.21 5.67
C PHE A 68 19.39 -10.60 4.68
N ASN A 69 19.06 -11.49 3.76
CA ASN A 69 19.94 -11.88 2.68
C ASN A 69 19.40 -11.33 1.36
N PRO A 70 19.98 -10.29 0.78
CA PRO A 70 19.50 -9.65 -0.44
C PRO A 70 19.43 -10.62 -1.64
N HIS A 71 20.07 -11.77 -1.57
CA HIS A 71 20.01 -12.78 -2.63
C HIS A 71 18.85 -13.77 -2.48
N ARG A 72 18.13 -13.76 -1.36
CA ARG A 72 17.03 -14.70 -1.08
C ARG A 72 15.79 -14.04 -0.51
N ASP A 73 15.93 -12.81 0.00
CA ASP A 73 14.88 -12.18 0.78
C ASP A 73 14.24 -11.04 -0.01
N PHE A 74 12.92 -10.95 0.07
CA PHE A 74 12.12 -10.00 -0.67
C PHE A 74 11.28 -9.18 0.29
N VAL A 75 11.02 -7.95 -0.08
CA VAL A 75 9.89 -7.23 0.49
C VAL A 75 8.65 -7.59 -0.30
N SER A 76 7.63 -8.02 0.39
CA SER A 76 6.39 -8.47 -0.23
C SER A 76 5.20 -7.69 0.32
N LEU A 77 4.41 -7.18 -0.58
CA LEU A 77 3.17 -6.47 -0.27
C LEU A 77 1.98 -7.23 -0.82
N GLY A 78 0.86 -7.20 -0.11
CA GLY A 78 -0.36 -7.87 -0.53
C GLY A 78 -1.61 -7.08 -0.19
N PHE A 79 -2.47 -6.89 -1.19
CA PHE A 79 -3.83 -6.42 -1.00
C PHE A 79 -4.70 -7.63 -0.67
N LYS A 80 -5.26 -7.68 0.53
CA LYS A 80 -6.03 -8.82 1.00
C LYS A 80 -7.24 -8.43 1.84
N MET A 81 -8.18 -9.36 1.94
CA MET A 81 -9.31 -9.26 2.86
C MET A 81 -8.81 -9.49 4.29
N ILE A 82 -9.31 -8.69 5.23
CA ILE A 82 -8.96 -8.80 6.64
C ILE A 82 -9.44 -10.14 7.19
N ASN A 83 -8.66 -10.70 8.13
CA ASN A 83 -8.92 -11.98 8.78
C ASN A 83 -8.89 -13.20 7.82
N THR A 84 -8.25 -13.06 6.69
CA THR A 84 -7.98 -14.16 5.78
C THR A 84 -6.51 -14.15 5.35
N ASP A 85 -6.03 -15.29 4.87
CA ASP A 85 -4.69 -15.38 4.27
C ASP A 85 -4.73 -15.19 2.74
N ASN A 86 -5.89 -14.93 2.17
CA ASN A 86 -6.07 -14.75 0.75
C ASN A 86 -5.53 -13.40 0.28
N ILE A 87 -4.45 -13.43 -0.47
CA ILE A 87 -3.89 -12.27 -1.16
C ILE A 87 -4.52 -12.23 -2.55
N TYR A 88 -5.20 -11.14 -2.86
CA TYR A 88 -5.84 -10.94 -4.16
C TYR A 88 -4.91 -10.33 -5.18
N ILE A 89 -4.05 -9.40 -4.73
CA ILE A 89 -3.05 -8.73 -5.56
C ILE A 89 -1.80 -8.60 -4.72
N GLY A 90 -0.68 -9.06 -5.23
CA GLY A 90 0.59 -9.00 -4.51
C GLY A 90 1.75 -8.63 -5.42
N ALA A 91 2.78 -8.10 -4.81
CA ALA A 91 4.07 -7.85 -5.42
C ALA A 91 5.19 -8.19 -4.44
N SER A 92 6.28 -8.71 -4.96
CA SER A 92 7.53 -8.89 -4.23
C SER A 92 8.65 -8.28 -5.01
N GLU A 93 9.53 -7.56 -4.33
CA GLU A 93 10.67 -6.88 -4.95
C GLU A 93 11.92 -7.10 -4.12
N TRP A 94 13.04 -7.19 -4.79
CA TRP A 94 14.36 -7.22 -4.17
C TRP A 94 14.71 -5.81 -3.74
N ILE A 95 15.07 -5.63 -2.48
CA ILE A 95 15.55 -4.36 -1.98
C ILE A 95 17.03 -4.49 -1.71
N TYR A 96 17.83 -3.74 -2.45
CA TYR A 96 19.23 -3.60 -2.22
C TYR A 96 19.46 -2.56 -1.11
N ASP A 97 20.18 -3.02 -0.07
CA ASP A 97 20.89 -2.26 0.95
C ASP A 97 20.49 -0.78 1.09
N GLU A 98 19.54 -0.48 2.00
CA GLU A 98 19.07 0.86 2.35
C GLU A 98 18.54 1.72 1.17
N THR A 99 18.46 1.16 -0.01
CA THR A 99 17.94 1.87 -1.17
C THR A 99 16.44 1.72 -1.26
N ALA A 100 15.72 2.84 -1.24
CA ALA A 100 14.29 2.82 -1.47
C ALA A 100 13.97 2.30 -2.87
N THR A 101 12.99 1.41 -2.95
CA THR A 101 12.46 0.93 -4.22
C THR A 101 10.96 1.17 -4.30
N GLN A 102 10.44 1.20 -5.51
CA GLN A 102 9.02 1.24 -5.75
C GLN A 102 8.49 -0.17 -5.98
N ILE A 103 7.57 -0.58 -5.13
CA ILE A 103 6.87 -1.86 -5.24
C ILE A 103 5.49 -1.57 -5.84
N MET A 104 5.21 -2.18 -6.97
CA MET A 104 3.97 -1.94 -7.72
C MET A 104 3.26 -3.24 -8.02
N ALA A 105 1.95 -3.23 -7.90
CA ALA A 105 1.10 -4.30 -8.41
C ALA A 105 -0.23 -3.75 -8.92
N HIS A 106 -0.85 -4.51 -9.80
CA HIS A 106 -2.21 -4.27 -10.24
C HIS A 106 -2.93 -5.58 -10.52
N GLY A 107 -4.23 -5.55 -10.42
CA GLY A 107 -5.08 -6.70 -10.70
C GLY A 107 -6.56 -6.34 -10.68
N ILE A 108 -7.38 -7.33 -11.04
CA ILE A 108 -8.83 -7.21 -10.98
C ILE A 108 -9.33 -8.16 -9.91
N ILE A 109 -10.16 -7.65 -9.01
CA ILE A 109 -10.82 -8.45 -7.99
C ILE A 109 -12.34 -8.42 -8.17
N SER A 110 -13.00 -9.50 -7.78
CA SER A 110 -14.46 -9.58 -7.68
C SER A 110 -14.89 -9.30 -6.25
N ILE A 111 -15.73 -8.30 -6.05
CA ILE A 111 -16.38 -8.02 -4.78
C ILE A 111 -17.77 -8.62 -4.82
N GLU A 112 -17.95 -9.72 -4.09
CA GLU A 112 -19.23 -10.43 -4.00
C GLU A 112 -20.03 -10.04 -2.75
N ASN A 113 -19.33 -9.56 -1.72
CA ASN A 113 -19.93 -9.14 -0.46
C ASN A 113 -19.38 -7.77 -0.05
N PRO A 114 -20.21 -6.73 -0.04
CA PRO A 114 -19.79 -5.37 0.34
C PRO A 114 -19.48 -5.23 1.84
N ASN A 115 -19.79 -6.24 2.67
CA ASN A 115 -19.39 -6.22 4.09
C ASN A 115 -17.93 -6.65 4.31
N ASN A 116 -17.27 -7.20 3.30
CA ASN A 116 -15.87 -7.55 3.39
C ASN A 116 -15.01 -6.30 3.43
N VAL A 117 -13.97 -6.38 4.22
CA VAL A 117 -13.02 -5.28 4.47
C VAL A 117 -11.63 -5.71 4.01
N TYR A 118 -10.94 -4.81 3.36
CA TYR A 118 -9.65 -5.06 2.73
C TYR A 118 -8.60 -4.08 3.24
N ALA A 119 -7.34 -4.44 3.08
CA ALA A 119 -6.22 -3.55 3.34
C ALA A 119 -4.98 -3.97 2.54
N LEU A 120 -4.02 -3.07 2.45
CA LEU A 120 -2.68 -3.37 1.95
C LEU A 120 -1.79 -3.76 3.13
N PHE A 121 -1.12 -4.91 3.03
CA PHE A 121 -0.29 -5.48 4.09
C PHE A 121 1.16 -5.64 3.66
N ASN A 122 2.06 -5.53 4.62
CA ASN A 122 3.37 -6.16 4.53
C ASN A 122 3.19 -7.67 4.75
N VAL A 123 3.21 -8.44 3.68
CA VAL A 123 3.06 -9.90 3.72
C VAL A 123 4.40 -10.63 3.70
N GLY A 124 5.50 -9.88 3.72
CA GLY A 124 6.86 -10.40 3.83
C GLY A 124 7.26 -10.73 5.26
N ASN A 125 8.45 -11.26 5.40
CA ASN A 125 9.02 -11.66 6.69
C ASN A 125 9.82 -10.55 7.39
N TYR A 126 10.05 -9.44 6.71
CA TYR A 126 10.89 -8.35 7.18
C TYR A 126 10.10 -7.09 7.46
N THR A 127 10.57 -6.32 8.42
CA THR A 127 10.09 -4.97 8.64
C THR A 127 10.46 -4.10 7.44
N ILE A 128 9.49 -3.37 6.94
CA ILE A 128 9.72 -2.35 5.91
C ILE A 128 9.60 -0.95 6.49
N PHE A 129 10.33 -0.04 5.91
CA PHE A 129 10.26 1.38 6.21
C PHE A 129 9.74 2.08 4.97
N LEU A 130 8.70 2.86 5.14
CA LEU A 130 8.19 3.72 4.08
C LEU A 130 9.14 4.90 3.95
N ASN A 131 9.64 5.13 2.75
CA ASN A 131 10.63 6.16 2.50
C ASN A 131 10.03 7.55 2.70
N THR A 132 10.53 8.25 3.69
CA THR A 132 10.33 9.70 3.78
C THR A 132 11.44 10.35 2.97
N LEU A 133 11.13 10.86 1.79
CA LEU A 133 12.05 11.75 1.11
C LEU A 133 12.33 12.92 2.04
N ASP A 134 13.59 13.15 2.36
CA ASP A 134 14.03 14.31 3.12
C ASP A 134 13.71 15.57 2.30
N LEU A 135 12.61 16.23 2.65
CA LEU A 135 12.14 17.43 1.97
C LEU A 135 13.07 18.64 2.20
N ASN A 136 14.07 18.51 3.05
CA ASN A 136 15.02 19.59 3.31
C ASN A 136 15.97 19.83 2.13
N ASP A 137 16.15 18.85 1.24
CA ASP A 137 16.98 18.99 0.03
C ASP A 137 16.20 19.51 -1.20
N ILE A 138 14.89 19.62 -1.11
CA ILE A 138 14.07 20.12 -2.22
C ILE A 138 13.72 21.59 -1.95
N ASN A 139 14.32 22.48 -2.74
CA ASN A 139 13.96 23.89 -2.77
C ASN A 139 12.44 24.07 -2.71
N SER A 140 11.98 24.91 -1.81
CA SER A 140 10.62 25.14 -1.33
C SER A 140 9.53 25.49 -2.39
N ASN A 141 9.77 25.24 -3.67
CA ASN A 141 8.87 25.52 -4.78
C ASN A 141 8.30 24.28 -5.49
N SER A 142 8.57 23.07 -5.01
CA SER A 142 8.00 21.88 -5.65
C SER A 142 6.63 21.57 -5.03
N TYR A 143 5.59 21.79 -5.81
CA TYR A 143 4.21 21.38 -5.52
C TYR A 143 3.98 19.85 -5.59
N PHE A 144 5.02 19.05 -5.50
CA PHE A 144 4.90 17.59 -5.55
C PHE A 144 4.70 17.07 -4.13
N THR A 145 3.48 16.67 -3.83
CA THR A 145 3.20 15.81 -2.68
C THR A 145 3.76 14.43 -2.99
N ASN A 146 4.87 14.06 -2.38
CA ASN A 146 5.43 12.73 -2.50
C ASN A 146 4.58 11.75 -1.70
N SER A 147 3.70 11.04 -2.39
CA SER A 147 2.93 9.96 -1.79
C SER A 147 3.82 8.74 -1.60
N LEU A 148 3.93 8.26 -0.37
CA LEU A 148 4.65 7.03 -0.05
C LEU A 148 3.86 5.80 -0.46
N ILE A 149 2.54 5.91 -0.40
CA ILE A 149 1.60 4.86 -0.80
C ILE A 149 0.53 5.50 -1.67
N THR A 150 0.34 4.94 -2.84
CA THR A 150 -0.79 5.29 -3.71
C THR A 150 -1.56 4.03 -4.02
N ILE A 151 -2.87 4.04 -3.75
CA ILE A 151 -3.79 2.98 -4.17
C ILE A 151 -4.81 3.61 -5.11
N ILE A 152 -4.92 3.05 -6.30
CA ILE A 152 -5.89 3.45 -7.31
C ILE A 152 -6.93 2.35 -7.44
N ILE A 153 -8.19 2.72 -7.27
CA ILE A 153 -9.32 1.81 -7.36
C ILE A 153 -10.25 2.32 -8.45
N GLU A 154 -10.54 1.47 -9.43
CA GLU A 154 -11.40 1.74 -10.57
C GLU A 154 -12.51 0.67 -10.63
N TYR A 155 -13.77 1.10 -10.63
CA TYR A 155 -14.90 0.21 -10.77
C TYR A 155 -15.14 -0.13 -12.25
N LEU A 156 -15.17 -1.40 -12.57
CA LEU A 156 -15.32 -1.91 -13.93
C LEU A 156 -16.76 -2.31 -14.27
N GLY A 157 -17.64 -2.34 -13.26
CA GLY A 157 -19.04 -2.72 -13.45
C GLY A 157 -19.43 -4.03 -12.79
N LYS A 158 -20.71 -4.36 -12.89
CA LYS A 158 -21.27 -5.64 -12.44
C LYS A 158 -21.07 -6.69 -13.53
N GLN A 159 -20.88 -7.94 -13.12
CA GLN A 159 -21.01 -9.04 -14.07
C GLN A 159 -22.46 -9.13 -14.49
N GLU A 160 -22.75 -8.96 -15.76
CA GLU A 160 -24.03 -9.37 -16.33
C GLU A 160 -24.04 -10.91 -16.34
N ILE A 161 -24.93 -11.49 -15.55
CA ILE A 161 -25.16 -12.94 -15.52
C ILE A 161 -26.11 -13.30 -16.67
#